data_950abb59c96a372188d8b2440ea0e059
#
_entry.id   950abb59c96a372188d8b2440ea0e059
#
_cell.length_a   1.000
_cell.length_b   1.000
_cell.length_c   1.000
_cell.angle_alpha   90.00
_cell.angle_beta   90.00
_cell.angle_gamma   90.00
#
_symmetry.space_group_name_H-M   'P 1'
#
loop_
_entity.id
_entity.type
_entity.pdbx_description
1 polymer ?
#
loop_
_entity_poly.entity_id
_entity_poly.type
_entity_poly.pdbx_seq_one_letter_code
_entity_poly.pdbx_strand_id
1 'polypeptide(L)'
;MRSLACFGREVRDSSRRLLRSGAAAVVLLLAALTVQAAELPPFTAGKSIVSFTALPQQAEPDEVKWRLHSAENPGALDLAKEKFQLIVPATYQHADKWGVFIWISPGDTPAIPAEWEPVLAARRLLFVGAFKSGNPRSIFDRVRLAVAANTAMRERFNVDGRRVYVSGHSGGGRVASMVGVAFADMFSGTMPFMGVNFYEDIPAGDGRTVYGANFIPDDEVLAIAKKFCRYALMTGEKDFNRAGTKTVFEQGFKKEGFASVTYLEAPGVAHNLPPAKWLEQGLEFLDAGKGTKPPGAK
;
A
#
# COMPACT_ATOMS: atom_id res chain seq x y z
N MET A 1 27.63 -61.61 -34.28
CA MET A 1 27.72 -61.86 -35.72
C MET A 1 27.97 -60.54 -36.40
N ARG A 2 29.18 -60.41 -36.88
CA ARG A 2 29.63 -59.85 -38.18
C ARG A 2 29.23 -58.39 -38.43
N SER A 3 30.11 -57.45 -38.57
CA SER A 3 31.44 -57.35 -39.21
C SER A 3 31.42 -56.08 -40.06
N LEU A 4 32.33 -55.15 -39.77
CA LEU A 4 33.38 -54.62 -40.66
C LEU A 4 32.89 -53.95 -41.96
N ALA A 5 33.41 -52.87 -42.50
CA ALA A 5 34.73 -52.28 -42.54
C ALA A 5 34.58 -50.90 -43.25
N CYS A 6 35.27 -49.87 -42.92
CA CYS A 6 36.59 -49.41 -43.36
C CYS A 6 36.74 -48.98 -44.83
N PHE A 7 37.57 -47.99 -44.97
CA PHE A 7 38.29 -47.37 -46.10
C PHE A 7 37.72 -46.06 -46.57
N GLY A 8 38.44 -44.98 -46.68
CA GLY A 8 39.86 -44.69 -46.60
C GLY A 8 40.19 -43.53 -47.52
N ARG A 9 41.00 -42.56 -47.06
CA ARG A 9 42.00 -41.71 -47.73
C ARG A 9 41.70 -41.20 -49.16
N GLU A 10 42.03 -39.99 -49.48
CA GLU A 10 43.30 -39.22 -49.68
C GLU A 10 43.00 -37.77 -50.02
N VAL A 11 43.59 -36.82 -49.39
CA VAL A 11 44.78 -35.99 -49.65
C VAL A 11 44.97 -35.48 -51.08
N ARG A 12 44.98 -34.18 -51.23
CA ARG A 12 45.91 -33.25 -51.92
C ARG A 12 45.22 -31.93 -52.17
N ASP A 13 45.61 -30.88 -51.57
CA ASP A 13 46.74 -29.93 -51.71
C ASP A 13 46.61 -28.99 -52.94
N SER A 14 46.90 -27.76 -52.60
CA SER A 14 47.33 -26.64 -53.42
C SER A 14 46.27 -25.80 -54.14
N SER A 15 46.06 -24.59 -53.67
CA SER A 15 46.70 -23.44 -54.33
C SER A 15 46.28 -22.09 -53.68
N ARG A 16 47.28 -21.39 -53.30
CA ARG A 16 47.24 -19.96 -52.92
C ARG A 16 46.59 -19.14 -54.04
N ARG A 17 45.59 -18.33 -53.69
CA ARG A 17 45.41 -17.00 -54.31
C ARG A 17 44.99 -16.01 -53.26
N LEU A 18 45.86 -15.03 -53.07
CA LEU A 18 45.58 -13.76 -52.45
C LEU A 18 44.42 -13.09 -53.20
N LEU A 19 43.43 -12.65 -52.47
CA LEU A 19 42.63 -11.50 -52.83
C LEU A 19 42.39 -10.65 -51.60
N ARG A 20 42.93 -9.47 -51.70
CA ARG A 20 42.73 -8.31 -50.85
C ARG A 20 41.26 -7.94 -50.89
N SER A 21 40.78 -7.47 -49.76
CA SER A 21 40.00 -6.24 -49.63
C SER A 21 38.84 -6.36 -48.65
N GLY A 22 38.77 -5.38 -47.82
CA GLY A 22 37.52 -4.87 -47.27
C GLY A 22 37.12 -5.37 -45.90
N ALA A 23 37.90 -5.01 -44.89
CA ALA A 23 37.34 -4.95 -43.53
C ALA A 23 36.35 -3.78 -43.51
N ALA A 24 35.08 -4.09 -43.79
CA ALA A 24 33.98 -3.19 -43.46
C ALA A 24 33.75 -3.27 -41.96
N ALA A 25 34.30 -2.32 -41.23
CA ALA A 25 33.98 -2.11 -39.82
C ALA A 25 32.52 -1.65 -39.76
N VAL A 26 31.63 -2.59 -39.42
CA VAL A 26 30.26 -2.25 -39.00
C VAL A 26 30.38 -1.68 -37.60
N VAL A 27 30.46 -0.34 -37.52
CA VAL A 27 30.30 0.41 -36.30
C VAL A 27 28.80 0.33 -35.95
N LEU A 28 28.43 -0.63 -35.11
CA LEU A 28 27.15 -0.62 -34.42
C LEU A 28 27.14 0.54 -33.45
N LEU A 29 26.58 1.69 -33.89
CA LEU A 29 26.17 2.75 -33.00
C LEU A 29 25.02 2.22 -32.13
N LEU A 30 25.35 1.68 -30.96
CA LEU A 30 24.42 1.52 -29.88
C LEU A 30 24.10 2.92 -29.37
N ALA A 31 23.07 3.53 -29.94
CA ALA A 31 22.40 4.67 -29.32
C ALA A 31 21.80 4.16 -28.01
N ALA A 32 22.53 4.31 -26.91
CA ALA A 32 21.96 4.21 -25.59
C ALA A 32 20.92 5.32 -25.47
N LEU A 33 19.67 4.98 -25.71
CA LEU A 33 18.54 5.79 -25.28
C LEU A 33 18.56 5.78 -23.74
N THR A 34 19.34 6.68 -23.16
CA THR A 34 19.15 7.08 -21.78
C THR A 34 17.77 7.73 -21.73
N VAL A 35 16.77 6.94 -21.36
CA VAL A 35 15.52 7.48 -20.85
C VAL A 35 15.93 8.25 -19.58
N GLN A 36 16.15 9.53 -19.74
CA GLN A 36 16.37 10.44 -18.65
C GLN A 36 15.06 10.42 -17.86
N ALA A 37 15.05 9.71 -16.73
CA ALA A 37 13.94 9.79 -15.81
C ALA A 37 13.74 11.28 -15.54
N ALA A 38 12.59 11.81 -15.93
CA ALA A 38 12.25 13.19 -15.66
C ALA A 38 12.42 13.39 -14.15
N GLU A 39 13.37 14.26 -13.76
CA GLU A 39 13.52 14.61 -12.36
C GLU A 39 12.18 15.12 -11.87
N LEU A 40 11.59 14.40 -10.93
CA LEU A 40 10.36 14.82 -10.29
C LEU A 40 10.61 16.18 -9.64
N PRO A 41 9.71 17.17 -9.80
CA PRO A 41 9.93 18.50 -9.27
C PRO A 41 10.26 18.45 -7.77
N PRO A 42 11.15 19.32 -7.29
CA PRO A 42 11.54 19.34 -5.88
C PRO A 42 10.31 19.53 -4.99
N PHE A 43 10.29 18.82 -3.87
CA PHE A 43 9.16 18.89 -2.94
C PHE A 43 9.10 20.24 -2.26
N THR A 44 7.91 20.83 -2.26
CA THR A 44 7.64 22.01 -1.46
C THR A 44 7.11 21.56 -0.10
N ALA A 45 7.76 22.01 0.98
CA ALA A 45 7.23 21.81 2.32
C ALA A 45 5.85 22.48 2.46
N GLY A 46 4.99 21.88 3.27
CA GLY A 46 3.62 22.35 3.48
C GLY A 46 2.57 21.50 2.76
N LYS A 47 1.40 22.08 2.56
CA LYS A 47 0.27 21.45 1.88
C LYS A 47 0.31 21.72 0.39
N SER A 48 0.13 20.69 -0.39
CA SER A 48 0.02 20.80 -1.85
C SER A 48 -1.03 19.83 -2.40
N ILE A 49 -1.53 20.12 -3.60
CA ILE A 49 -2.41 19.22 -4.35
C ILE A 49 -1.61 18.71 -5.54
N VAL A 50 -1.51 17.40 -5.64
CA VAL A 50 -0.73 16.73 -6.69
C VAL A 50 -1.58 15.71 -7.44
N SER A 51 -1.13 15.30 -8.61
CA SER A 51 -1.62 14.12 -9.33
C SER A 51 -0.49 13.12 -9.51
N PHE A 52 -0.83 11.85 -9.55
CA PHE A 52 0.07 10.78 -9.93
C PHE A 52 -0.36 10.28 -11.31
N THR A 53 0.58 9.85 -12.13
CA THR A 53 0.31 9.51 -13.53
C THR A 53 0.39 8.02 -13.82
N ALA A 54 1.12 7.28 -13.02
CA ALA A 54 1.32 5.84 -13.19
C ALA A 54 0.47 5.05 -12.20
N LEU A 55 -0.44 4.22 -12.72
CA LEU A 55 -1.16 3.24 -11.91
C LEU A 55 -0.20 2.07 -11.66
N PRO A 56 0.10 1.74 -10.39
CA PRO A 56 0.98 0.61 -10.10
C PRO A 56 0.27 -0.71 -10.38
N GLN A 57 1.05 -1.76 -10.68
CA GLN A 57 0.52 -3.10 -10.93
C GLN A 57 -0.44 -3.56 -9.83
N GLN A 58 -0.11 -3.30 -8.56
CA GLN A 58 -0.93 -3.66 -7.41
C GLN A 58 -2.30 -2.96 -7.36
N ALA A 59 -2.49 -1.91 -8.15
CA ALA A 59 -3.77 -1.22 -8.30
C ALA A 59 -4.49 -1.54 -9.62
N GLU A 60 -3.93 -2.42 -10.45
CA GLU A 60 -4.62 -2.89 -11.66
C GLU A 60 -5.84 -3.75 -11.30
N PRO A 61 -6.89 -3.76 -12.14
CA PRO A 61 -8.13 -4.45 -11.85
C PRO A 61 -7.97 -5.93 -11.46
N ASP A 62 -7.16 -6.67 -12.21
CA ASP A 62 -6.99 -8.10 -11.97
C ASP A 62 -6.26 -8.39 -10.66
N GLU A 63 -5.27 -7.57 -10.30
CA GLU A 63 -4.56 -7.68 -9.03
C GLU A 63 -5.48 -7.39 -7.84
N VAL A 64 -6.32 -6.34 -7.93
CA VAL A 64 -7.27 -6.00 -6.86
C VAL A 64 -8.34 -7.08 -6.73
N LYS A 65 -8.83 -7.64 -7.83
CA LYS A 65 -9.76 -8.78 -7.81
C LYS A 65 -9.15 -10.00 -7.13
N TRP A 66 -7.92 -10.33 -7.47
CA TRP A 66 -7.20 -11.45 -6.86
C TRP A 66 -7.02 -11.24 -5.35
N ARG A 67 -6.55 -10.05 -4.93
CA ARG A 67 -6.31 -9.74 -3.50
C ARG A 67 -7.55 -9.70 -2.64
N LEU A 68 -8.70 -9.40 -3.22
CA LEU A 68 -9.99 -9.30 -2.51
C LEU A 68 -10.92 -10.47 -2.81
N HIS A 69 -10.50 -11.45 -3.61
CA HIS A 69 -11.33 -12.55 -4.13
C HIS A 69 -12.70 -12.04 -4.64
N SER A 70 -12.70 -10.92 -5.34
CA SER A 70 -13.92 -10.30 -5.83
C SER A 70 -14.32 -10.80 -7.19
N ALA A 71 -15.60 -11.12 -7.36
CA ALA A 71 -16.21 -11.39 -8.66
C ALA A 71 -16.44 -10.11 -9.47
N GLU A 72 -16.54 -8.95 -8.82
CA GLU A 72 -16.75 -7.68 -9.48
C GLU A 72 -15.49 -7.22 -10.22
N ASN A 73 -15.68 -6.59 -11.37
CA ASN A 73 -14.57 -6.03 -12.13
C ASN A 73 -14.43 -4.55 -11.77
N PRO A 74 -13.31 -4.14 -11.15
CA PRO A 74 -13.02 -2.73 -10.95
C PRO A 74 -13.00 -2.02 -12.32
N GLY A 75 -13.75 -0.94 -12.46
CA GLY A 75 -13.77 -0.15 -13.69
C GLY A 75 -12.40 0.46 -14.03
N ALA A 76 -12.33 1.17 -15.14
CA ALA A 76 -11.12 1.92 -15.49
C ALA A 76 -10.88 3.06 -14.47
N LEU A 77 -9.64 3.21 -14.01
CA LEU A 77 -9.21 4.31 -13.16
C LEU A 77 -8.10 5.08 -13.88
N ASP A 78 -8.40 6.32 -14.25
CA ASP A 78 -7.42 7.25 -14.84
C ASP A 78 -6.77 8.06 -13.71
N LEU A 79 -5.64 7.59 -13.23
CA LEU A 79 -4.95 8.18 -12.08
C LEU A 79 -4.51 9.65 -12.36
N ALA A 80 -4.27 10.01 -13.62
CA ALA A 80 -3.88 11.37 -14.00
C ALA A 80 -4.99 12.40 -13.72
N LYS A 81 -6.26 11.97 -13.68
CA LYS A 81 -7.41 12.81 -13.33
C LYS A 81 -7.66 12.90 -11.82
N GLU A 82 -7.04 12.02 -11.05
CA GLU A 82 -7.18 12.01 -9.60
C GLU A 82 -6.30 13.05 -8.95
N LYS A 83 -6.77 13.60 -7.84
CA LYS A 83 -6.05 14.59 -7.04
C LYS A 83 -5.79 14.04 -5.65
N PHE A 84 -4.62 14.38 -5.14
CA PHE A 84 -4.20 13.98 -3.81
C PHE A 84 -3.74 15.20 -3.03
N GLN A 85 -4.18 15.31 -1.79
CA GLN A 85 -3.56 16.23 -0.85
C GLN A 85 -2.29 15.58 -0.30
N LEU A 86 -1.21 16.32 -0.37
CA LEU A 86 0.07 15.98 0.21
C LEU A 86 0.40 16.97 1.31
N ILE A 87 0.90 16.49 2.46
CA ILE A 87 1.47 17.33 3.51
C ILE A 87 2.90 16.84 3.76
N VAL A 88 3.85 17.71 3.43
CA VAL A 88 5.28 17.49 3.67
C VAL A 88 5.71 18.39 4.82
N PRO A 89 6.08 17.84 5.99
CA PRO A 89 6.55 18.66 7.10
C PRO A 89 7.76 19.52 6.71
N ALA A 90 7.85 20.73 7.26
CA ALA A 90 8.98 21.65 7.01
C ALA A 90 10.34 21.06 7.42
N THR A 91 10.32 20.09 8.32
CA THR A 91 11.51 19.36 8.79
C THR A 91 11.91 18.20 7.89
N TYR A 92 11.21 17.94 6.77
CA TYR A 92 11.55 16.88 5.85
C TYR A 92 12.96 17.08 5.27
N GLN A 93 13.77 16.03 5.37
CA GLN A 93 15.07 15.95 4.72
C GLN A 93 15.12 14.66 3.90
N HIS A 94 15.48 14.76 2.62
CA HIS A 94 15.51 13.58 1.74
C HIS A 94 16.59 12.56 2.17
N ALA A 95 17.63 12.98 2.88
CA ALA A 95 18.65 12.10 3.43
C ALA A 95 18.11 11.19 4.56
N ASP A 96 17.07 11.63 5.25
CA ASP A 96 16.45 10.90 6.34
C ASP A 96 15.33 9.97 5.82
N LYS A 97 15.13 8.85 6.50
CA LYS A 97 13.98 7.98 6.23
C LYS A 97 12.73 8.47 6.95
N TRP A 98 11.65 8.60 6.19
CA TRP A 98 10.35 9.04 6.65
C TRP A 98 9.30 7.95 6.49
N GLY A 99 8.32 7.88 7.38
CA GLY A 99 7.14 7.05 7.16
C GLY A 99 6.10 7.78 6.31
N VAL A 100 5.04 7.06 5.95
CA VAL A 100 3.89 7.60 5.20
C VAL A 100 2.60 7.26 5.92
N PHE A 101 1.72 8.25 6.08
CA PHE A 101 0.37 8.10 6.59
C PHE A 101 -0.62 8.36 5.46
N ILE A 102 -1.20 7.27 4.94
CA ILE A 102 -2.13 7.29 3.81
C ILE A 102 -3.54 7.35 4.37
N TRP A 103 -4.29 8.38 3.94
CA TRP A 103 -5.61 8.69 4.49
C TRP A 103 -6.74 8.43 3.50
N ILE A 104 -7.73 7.65 3.93
CA ILE A 104 -8.97 7.39 3.20
C ILE A 104 -10.12 8.13 3.89
N SER A 105 -10.64 9.16 3.22
CA SER A 105 -11.72 9.97 3.75
C SER A 105 -13.09 9.31 3.56
N PRO A 106 -14.06 9.52 4.47
CA PRO A 106 -15.46 9.19 4.21
C PRO A 106 -16.15 10.21 3.29
N GLY A 107 -15.55 11.40 3.11
CA GLY A 107 -16.01 12.48 2.25
C GLY A 107 -15.06 12.75 1.08
N ASP A 108 -15.38 13.78 0.31
CA ASP A 108 -14.64 14.12 -0.92
C ASP A 108 -13.31 14.82 -0.67
N THR A 109 -13.06 15.29 0.54
CA THR A 109 -11.82 15.98 0.92
C THR A 109 -11.04 15.11 1.90
N PRO A 110 -9.74 14.87 1.68
CA PRO A 110 -8.89 14.10 2.59
C PRO A 110 -8.43 14.95 3.78
N ALA A 111 -9.39 15.56 4.51
CA ALA A 111 -9.10 16.42 5.64
C ALA A 111 -8.83 15.61 6.91
N ILE A 112 -7.85 16.08 7.68
CA ILE A 112 -7.57 15.64 9.04
C ILE A 112 -7.62 16.85 9.99
N PRO A 113 -7.83 16.65 11.30
CA PRO A 113 -7.74 17.74 12.28
C PRO A 113 -6.39 18.45 12.21
N ALA A 114 -6.40 19.78 12.27
CA ALA A 114 -5.16 20.56 12.19
C ALA A 114 -4.15 20.20 13.30
N GLU A 115 -4.63 19.79 14.46
CA GLU A 115 -3.82 19.33 15.59
C GLU A 115 -3.10 17.99 15.36
N TRP A 116 -3.47 17.24 14.30
CA TRP A 116 -2.78 16.02 13.94
C TRP A 116 -1.50 16.26 13.14
N GLU A 117 -1.41 17.37 12.43
CA GLU A 117 -0.25 17.68 11.58
C GLU A 117 1.05 17.79 12.36
N PRO A 118 1.11 18.47 13.53
CA PRO A 118 2.31 18.47 14.36
C PRO A 118 2.71 17.07 14.85
N VAL A 119 1.74 16.20 15.16
CA VAL A 119 2.01 14.80 15.56
C VAL A 119 2.65 14.02 14.44
N LEU A 120 2.09 14.12 13.22
CA LEU A 120 2.67 13.47 12.04
C LEU A 120 4.10 13.98 11.77
N ALA A 121 4.32 15.29 11.85
CA ALA A 121 5.62 15.91 11.65
C ALA A 121 6.65 15.43 12.70
N ALA A 122 6.30 15.44 13.98
CA ALA A 122 7.17 15.00 15.08
C ALA A 122 7.55 13.52 14.94
N ARG A 123 6.65 12.69 14.39
CA ARG A 123 6.90 11.29 14.12
C ARG A 123 7.52 11.02 12.75
N ARG A 124 7.93 12.07 12.01
CA ARG A 124 8.50 11.96 10.66
C ARG A 124 7.60 11.15 9.73
N LEU A 125 6.33 11.52 9.66
CA LEU A 125 5.34 10.95 8.75
C LEU A 125 4.92 11.97 7.70
N LEU A 126 5.02 11.59 6.44
CA LEU A 126 4.41 12.28 5.32
C LEU A 126 2.92 11.91 5.27
N PHE A 127 2.08 12.86 4.90
CA PHE A 127 0.66 12.59 4.73
C PHE A 127 0.27 12.63 3.26
N VAL A 128 -0.58 11.70 2.85
CA VAL A 128 -1.22 11.70 1.53
C VAL A 128 -2.64 11.15 1.61
N GLY A 129 -3.57 11.83 0.94
CA GLY A 129 -4.97 11.38 0.86
C GLY A 129 -5.61 11.80 -0.45
N ALA A 130 -6.42 10.91 -1.05
CA ALA A 130 -7.10 11.18 -2.30
C ALA A 130 -8.34 12.05 -2.10
N PHE A 131 -8.53 13.04 -2.96
CA PHE A 131 -9.81 13.74 -3.11
C PHE A 131 -10.85 12.83 -3.76
N LYS A 132 -12.13 13.14 -3.58
CA LYS A 132 -13.26 12.43 -4.14
C LYS A 132 -13.22 10.91 -3.87
N SER A 133 -12.63 10.52 -2.74
CA SER A 133 -12.58 9.12 -2.27
C SER A 133 -13.66 8.80 -1.23
N GLY A 134 -14.73 9.61 -1.18
CA GLY A 134 -15.81 9.48 -0.21
C GLY A 134 -16.65 8.22 -0.35
N ASN A 135 -17.58 8.02 0.59
CA ASN A 135 -18.39 6.81 0.68
C ASN A 135 -19.21 6.47 -0.59
N PRO A 136 -19.68 7.45 -1.40
CA PRO A 136 -20.38 7.13 -2.65
C PRO A 136 -19.49 6.53 -3.75
N ARG A 137 -18.15 6.67 -3.63
CA ARG A 137 -17.22 6.12 -4.61
C ARG A 137 -17.08 4.61 -4.44
N SER A 138 -16.87 3.90 -5.56
CA SER A 138 -16.59 2.47 -5.56
C SER A 138 -15.50 2.12 -4.55
N ILE A 139 -15.70 1.06 -3.79
CA ILE A 139 -14.72 0.58 -2.81
C ILE A 139 -13.41 0.17 -3.50
N PHE A 140 -13.49 -0.37 -4.71
CA PHE A 140 -12.31 -0.73 -5.51
C PHE A 140 -11.46 0.49 -5.87
N ASP A 141 -12.10 1.60 -6.29
CA ASP A 141 -11.37 2.84 -6.57
C ASP A 141 -10.70 3.39 -5.33
N ARG A 142 -11.38 3.35 -4.20
CA ARG A 142 -10.83 3.83 -2.91
C ARG A 142 -9.62 3.02 -2.47
N VAL A 143 -9.66 1.70 -2.66
CA VAL A 143 -8.51 0.80 -2.44
C VAL A 143 -7.38 1.14 -3.41
N ARG A 144 -7.67 1.25 -4.70
CA ARG A 144 -6.68 1.55 -5.75
C ARG A 144 -6.00 2.89 -5.56
N LEU A 145 -6.73 3.91 -5.12
CA LEU A 145 -6.17 5.22 -4.80
C LEU A 145 -5.20 5.17 -3.61
N ALA A 146 -5.51 4.40 -2.57
CA ALA A 146 -4.61 4.23 -1.43
C ALA A 146 -3.33 3.46 -1.82
N VAL A 147 -3.45 2.43 -2.65
CA VAL A 147 -2.32 1.65 -3.19
C VAL A 147 -1.45 2.51 -4.10
N ALA A 148 -2.07 3.29 -5.00
CA ALA A 148 -1.35 4.22 -5.88
C ALA A 148 -0.62 5.31 -5.09
N ALA A 149 -1.25 5.86 -4.05
CA ALA A 149 -0.60 6.83 -3.16
C ALA A 149 0.63 6.23 -2.48
N ASN A 150 0.55 4.99 -1.98
CA ASN A 150 1.71 4.30 -1.39
C ASN A 150 2.88 4.22 -2.36
N THR A 151 2.65 3.70 -3.57
CA THR A 151 3.70 3.56 -4.59
C THR A 151 4.29 4.92 -4.97
N ALA A 152 3.45 5.90 -5.27
CA ALA A 152 3.91 7.24 -5.66
C ALA A 152 4.71 7.93 -4.55
N MET A 153 4.36 7.74 -3.28
CA MET A 153 5.13 8.27 -2.16
C MET A 153 6.50 7.62 -2.03
N ARG A 154 6.60 6.30 -2.26
CA ARG A 154 7.89 5.58 -2.23
C ARG A 154 8.81 5.96 -3.39
N GLU A 155 8.26 6.32 -4.54
CA GLU A 155 9.02 6.78 -5.71
C GLU A 155 9.58 8.19 -5.51
N ARG A 156 8.86 9.04 -4.77
CA ARG A 156 9.18 10.47 -4.64
C ARG A 156 9.97 10.82 -3.38
N PHE A 157 9.85 10.03 -2.33
CA PHE A 157 10.40 10.31 -1.01
C PHE A 157 11.29 9.18 -0.52
N ASN A 158 12.23 9.47 0.38
CA ASN A 158 13.02 8.45 1.06
C ASN A 158 12.19 7.78 2.15
N VAL A 159 11.33 6.84 1.74
CA VAL A 159 10.37 6.18 2.62
C VAL A 159 10.98 4.98 3.34
N ASP A 160 10.78 4.90 4.65
CA ASP A 160 10.97 3.66 5.43
C ASP A 160 9.79 2.72 5.18
N GLY A 161 10.01 1.66 4.41
CA GLY A 161 8.98 0.67 4.09
C GLY A 161 8.35 -0.03 5.31
N ARG A 162 8.98 0.05 6.48
CA ARG A 162 8.44 -0.47 7.75
C ARG A 162 7.48 0.51 8.44
N ARG A 163 7.28 1.69 7.87
CA ARG A 163 6.48 2.78 8.42
C ARG A 163 5.53 3.37 7.39
N VAL A 164 4.85 2.48 6.66
CA VAL A 164 3.80 2.86 5.70
C VAL A 164 2.47 2.43 6.27
N TYR A 165 1.69 3.41 6.72
CA TYR A 165 0.44 3.20 7.43
C TYR A 165 -0.74 3.63 6.59
N VAL A 166 -1.78 2.80 6.53
CA VAL A 166 -3.06 3.16 5.95
C VAL A 166 -4.07 3.44 7.05
N SER A 167 -4.83 4.50 6.88
CA SER A 167 -5.79 4.97 7.86
C SER A 167 -7.00 5.60 7.18
N GLY A 168 -8.04 5.86 7.95
CA GLY A 168 -9.25 6.51 7.45
C GLY A 168 -10.31 6.61 8.54
N HIS A 169 -11.35 7.39 8.26
CA HIS A 169 -12.46 7.61 9.19
C HIS A 169 -13.75 6.97 8.67
N SER A 170 -14.55 6.36 9.53
CA SER A 170 -15.87 5.81 9.20
C SER A 170 -15.81 4.84 8.02
N GLY A 171 -16.50 5.10 6.90
CA GLY A 171 -16.37 4.31 5.70
C GLY A 171 -14.94 4.28 5.13
N GLY A 172 -14.13 5.33 5.36
CA GLY A 172 -12.69 5.33 5.04
C GLY A 172 -11.89 4.39 5.94
N GLY A 173 -12.24 4.32 7.23
CA GLY A 173 -11.67 3.36 8.18
C GLY A 173 -11.97 1.90 7.79
N ARG A 174 -13.19 1.64 7.31
CA ARG A 174 -13.57 0.32 6.77
C ARG A 174 -12.71 -0.07 5.57
N VAL A 175 -12.49 0.83 4.62
CA VAL A 175 -11.59 0.57 3.48
C VAL A 175 -10.14 0.44 3.94
N ALA A 176 -9.69 1.27 4.88
CA ALA A 176 -8.33 1.19 5.41
C ALA A 176 -8.04 -0.17 6.07
N SER A 177 -9.00 -0.74 6.81
CA SER A 177 -8.85 -2.08 7.40
C SER A 177 -8.79 -3.19 6.34
N MET A 178 -9.54 -3.06 5.24
CA MET A 178 -9.43 -3.98 4.09
C MET A 178 -8.05 -3.89 3.43
N VAL A 179 -7.60 -2.67 3.12
CA VAL A 179 -6.27 -2.42 2.51
C VAL A 179 -5.16 -2.96 3.40
N GLY A 180 -5.23 -2.71 4.71
CA GLY A 180 -4.20 -3.16 5.64
C GLY A 180 -4.06 -4.67 5.77
N VAL A 181 -5.10 -5.43 5.42
CA VAL A 181 -5.07 -6.91 5.40
C VAL A 181 -4.74 -7.43 4.01
N ALA A 182 -5.48 -7.00 2.97
CA ALA A 182 -5.34 -7.52 1.62
C ALA A 182 -4.09 -7.01 0.85
N PHE A 183 -3.41 -5.99 1.38
CA PHE A 183 -2.16 -5.43 0.84
C PHE A 183 -1.07 -5.37 1.92
N ALA A 184 -1.03 -6.35 2.81
CA ALA A 184 -0.10 -6.40 3.94
C ALA A 184 1.38 -6.48 3.54
N ASP A 185 1.67 -6.88 2.31
CA ASP A 185 2.99 -6.82 1.68
C ASP A 185 3.45 -5.37 1.37
N MET A 186 2.50 -4.44 1.26
CA MET A 186 2.75 -3.04 0.94
C MET A 186 2.62 -2.10 2.15
N PHE A 187 1.80 -2.46 3.14
CA PHE A 187 1.49 -1.65 4.31
C PHE A 187 1.96 -2.35 5.59
N SER A 188 2.71 -1.64 6.41
CA SER A 188 3.25 -2.17 7.67
C SER A 188 2.30 -2.00 8.86
N GLY A 189 1.28 -1.18 8.72
CA GLY A 189 0.32 -0.94 9.79
C GLY A 189 -0.96 -0.25 9.33
N THR A 190 -1.98 -0.38 10.17
CA THR A 190 -3.33 0.12 9.88
C THR A 190 -3.94 0.74 11.12
N MET A 191 -4.52 1.92 10.98
CA MET A 191 -5.21 2.63 12.05
C MET A 191 -6.58 3.14 11.57
N PRO A 192 -7.62 2.28 11.53
CA PRO A 192 -8.97 2.70 11.19
C PRO A 192 -9.61 3.45 12.35
N PHE A 193 -10.26 4.57 12.06
CA PHE A 193 -11.04 5.36 13.02
C PHE A 193 -12.53 5.17 12.80
N MET A 194 -13.27 4.81 13.85
CA MET A 194 -14.75 4.75 13.90
C MET A 194 -15.37 3.92 12.77
N GLY A 195 -14.70 2.85 12.37
CA GLY A 195 -15.19 1.92 11.34
C GLY A 195 -14.13 0.93 10.94
N VAL A 196 -14.47 -0.34 10.97
CA VAL A 196 -13.61 -1.47 10.62
C VAL A 196 -14.39 -2.48 9.80
N ASN A 197 -13.77 -3.05 8.78
CA ASN A 197 -14.22 -4.23 8.05
C ASN A 197 -13.32 -5.41 8.41
N PHE A 198 -13.90 -6.62 8.31
CA PHE A 198 -13.16 -7.85 8.51
C PHE A 198 -13.49 -8.85 7.41
N TYR A 199 -12.68 -9.90 7.26
CA TYR A 199 -12.79 -10.86 6.16
C TYR A 199 -13.60 -12.12 6.53
N GLU A 200 -14.08 -12.21 7.77
CA GLU A 200 -14.95 -13.28 8.24
C GLU A 200 -16.22 -12.73 8.88
N ASP A 201 -17.24 -13.54 8.91
CA ASP A 201 -18.46 -13.27 9.65
C ASP A 201 -18.21 -13.34 11.16
N ILE A 202 -18.43 -12.25 11.86
CA ILE A 202 -18.20 -12.14 13.29
C ILE A 202 -19.53 -12.08 14.05
N PRO A 203 -19.95 -13.13 14.75
CA PRO A 203 -21.12 -13.07 15.63
C PRO A 203 -20.91 -12.09 16.79
N ALA A 204 -21.88 -11.23 17.03
CA ALA A 204 -21.80 -10.23 18.11
C ALA A 204 -21.96 -10.81 19.53
N GLY A 205 -22.30 -12.10 19.62
CA GLY A 205 -22.52 -12.78 20.92
C GLY A 205 -23.92 -12.60 21.51
N ASP A 206 -24.79 -11.81 20.85
CA ASP A 206 -26.19 -11.63 21.24
C ASP A 206 -27.13 -12.66 20.58
N GLY A 207 -26.59 -13.59 19.82
CA GLY A 207 -27.32 -14.63 19.09
C GLY A 207 -28.14 -14.14 17.90
N ARG A 208 -28.03 -12.86 17.53
CA ARG A 208 -28.82 -12.23 16.46
C ARG A 208 -27.97 -11.42 15.47
N THR A 209 -27.01 -10.68 15.97
CA THR A 209 -26.20 -9.78 15.16
C THR A 209 -24.95 -10.48 14.64
N VAL A 210 -24.70 -10.35 13.34
CA VAL A 210 -23.46 -10.79 12.69
C VAL A 210 -22.86 -9.60 11.94
N TYR A 211 -21.61 -9.29 12.19
CA TYR A 211 -20.83 -8.38 11.39
C TYR A 211 -20.26 -9.15 10.20
N GLY A 212 -20.89 -9.00 9.05
CA GLY A 212 -20.61 -9.79 7.86
C GLY A 212 -19.23 -9.54 7.28
N ALA A 213 -18.64 -10.56 6.69
CA ALA A 213 -17.43 -10.46 5.90
C ALA A 213 -17.62 -9.47 4.73
N ASN A 214 -16.61 -8.64 4.49
CA ASN A 214 -16.68 -7.60 3.47
C ASN A 214 -15.71 -7.84 2.31
N PHE A 215 -14.76 -8.76 2.46
CA PHE A 215 -13.75 -9.15 1.48
C PHE A 215 -13.14 -10.49 1.90
N ILE A 216 -12.45 -11.15 1.00
CA ILE A 216 -11.70 -12.37 1.30
C ILE A 216 -10.27 -12.11 0.85
N PRO A 217 -9.29 -11.98 1.76
CA PRO A 217 -7.90 -11.75 1.38
C PRO A 217 -7.27 -13.02 0.80
N ASP A 218 -6.24 -12.84 -0.02
CA ASP A 218 -5.37 -13.95 -0.41
C ASP A 218 -4.65 -14.54 0.80
N ASP A 219 -4.49 -15.87 0.84
CA ASP A 219 -3.96 -16.59 2.00
C ASP A 219 -2.49 -16.21 2.32
N GLU A 220 -1.65 -16.00 1.31
CA GLU A 220 -0.24 -15.63 1.52
C GLU A 220 -0.14 -14.22 2.07
N VAL A 221 -0.94 -13.29 1.54
CA VAL A 221 -1.01 -11.91 2.03
C VAL A 221 -1.60 -11.86 3.44
N LEU A 222 -2.61 -12.67 3.72
CA LEU A 222 -3.20 -12.80 5.07
C LEU A 222 -2.17 -13.31 6.09
N ALA A 223 -1.34 -14.27 5.71
CA ALA A 223 -0.27 -14.76 6.58
C ALA A 223 0.75 -13.66 6.91
N ILE A 224 1.08 -12.77 5.94
CA ILE A 224 1.90 -11.58 6.18
C ILE A 224 1.19 -10.63 7.14
N ALA A 225 -0.09 -10.34 6.91
CA ALA A 225 -0.91 -9.48 7.75
C ALA A 225 -0.90 -9.93 9.20
N LYS A 226 -1.18 -11.21 9.45
CA LYS A 226 -1.23 -11.79 10.79
C LYS A 226 0.12 -11.73 11.52
N LYS A 227 1.21 -11.95 10.81
CA LYS A 227 2.55 -12.11 11.42
C LYS A 227 3.33 -10.81 11.57
N PHE A 228 3.24 -9.90 10.60
CA PHE A 228 4.17 -8.77 10.49
C PHE A 228 3.51 -7.40 10.62
N CYS A 229 2.21 -7.27 10.31
CA CYS A 229 1.54 -5.98 10.34
C CYS A 229 0.95 -5.65 11.70
N ARG A 230 0.71 -4.37 11.94
CA ARG A 230 0.18 -3.86 13.21
C ARG A 230 -1.14 -3.14 13.00
N TYR A 231 -2.10 -3.38 13.86
CA TYR A 231 -3.47 -2.87 13.73
C TYR A 231 -3.88 -2.14 15.00
N ALA A 232 -4.10 -0.83 14.91
CA ALA A 232 -4.60 0.00 16.01
C ALA A 232 -6.06 0.38 15.72
N LEU A 233 -7.01 -0.39 16.20
CA LEU A 233 -8.44 -0.15 15.98
C LEU A 233 -8.92 0.95 16.92
N MET A 234 -9.31 2.10 16.37
CA MET A 234 -9.70 3.28 17.12
C MET A 234 -11.21 3.53 17.04
N THR A 235 -11.85 3.76 18.18
CA THR A 235 -13.25 4.18 18.24
C THR A 235 -13.47 5.21 19.34
N GLY A 236 -14.66 5.81 19.37
CA GLY A 236 -15.10 6.67 20.47
C GLY A 236 -16.03 5.91 21.42
N GLU A 237 -16.02 6.28 22.69
CA GLU A 237 -16.92 5.69 23.70
C GLU A 237 -18.41 5.84 23.31
N LYS A 238 -18.76 6.97 22.63
CA LYS A 238 -20.12 7.29 22.18
C LYS A 238 -20.34 7.03 20.68
N ASP A 239 -19.38 6.36 20.03
CA ASP A 239 -19.50 6.02 18.61
C ASP A 239 -20.51 4.90 18.41
N PHE A 240 -21.40 5.06 17.44
CA PHE A 240 -22.37 4.01 17.09
C PHE A 240 -21.71 2.74 16.51
N ASN A 241 -20.47 2.83 15.96
CA ASN A 241 -19.69 1.68 15.53
C ASN A 241 -18.87 1.03 16.67
N ARG A 242 -18.92 1.56 17.89
CA ARG A 242 -18.11 1.11 19.02
C ARG A 242 -18.27 -0.40 19.27
N ALA A 243 -19.52 -0.87 19.39
CA ALA A 243 -19.79 -2.28 19.65
C ALA A 243 -19.21 -3.18 18.55
N GLY A 244 -19.43 -2.84 17.28
CA GLY A 244 -18.88 -3.58 16.13
C GLY A 244 -17.35 -3.57 16.11
N THR A 245 -16.73 -2.41 16.32
CA THR A 245 -15.26 -2.29 16.37
C THR A 245 -14.65 -3.14 17.47
N LYS A 246 -15.26 -3.14 18.68
CA LYS A 246 -14.81 -3.96 19.80
C LYS A 246 -14.96 -5.45 19.51
N THR A 247 -16.10 -5.87 18.95
CA THR A 247 -16.36 -7.26 18.60
C THR A 247 -15.38 -7.75 17.52
N VAL A 248 -15.13 -6.97 16.48
CA VAL A 248 -14.15 -7.29 15.44
C VAL A 248 -12.73 -7.39 16.02
N PHE A 249 -12.38 -6.53 16.98
CA PHE A 249 -11.11 -6.64 17.69
C PHE A 249 -10.98 -7.96 18.46
N GLU A 250 -11.99 -8.30 19.28
CA GLU A 250 -11.94 -9.44 20.20
C GLU A 250 -12.16 -10.78 19.48
N GLN A 251 -13.18 -10.85 18.64
CA GLN A 251 -13.63 -12.10 18.00
C GLN A 251 -13.05 -12.27 16.58
N GLY A 252 -12.57 -11.18 15.96
CA GLY A 252 -11.87 -11.21 14.70
C GLY A 252 -10.34 -11.21 14.90
N PHE A 253 -9.72 -10.04 14.91
CA PHE A 253 -8.26 -9.92 14.90
C PHE A 253 -7.54 -10.76 15.97
N LYS A 254 -7.99 -10.70 17.24
CA LYS A 254 -7.35 -11.47 18.32
C LYS A 254 -7.54 -12.98 18.15
N LYS A 255 -8.76 -13.41 17.88
CA LYS A 255 -9.09 -14.83 17.74
C LYS A 255 -8.42 -15.46 16.52
N GLU A 256 -8.33 -14.70 15.44
CA GLU A 256 -7.66 -15.10 14.20
C GLU A 256 -6.12 -15.08 14.27
N GLY A 257 -5.55 -14.72 15.42
CA GLY A 257 -4.12 -14.85 15.68
C GLY A 257 -3.26 -13.73 15.06
N PHE A 258 -3.80 -12.53 14.88
CA PHE A 258 -2.98 -11.38 14.53
C PHE A 258 -1.99 -11.07 15.65
N ALA A 259 -0.69 -11.12 15.35
CA ALA A 259 0.36 -10.99 16.36
C ALA A 259 0.39 -9.61 17.04
N SER A 260 -0.06 -8.57 16.33
CA SER A 260 0.04 -7.19 16.80
C SER A 260 -1.24 -6.41 16.50
N VAL A 261 -2.18 -6.45 17.44
CA VAL A 261 -3.42 -5.68 17.37
C VAL A 261 -3.73 -5.01 18.71
N THR A 262 -4.20 -3.77 18.67
CA THR A 262 -4.66 -3.02 19.84
C THR A 262 -6.01 -2.38 19.59
N TYR A 263 -6.76 -2.15 20.66
CA TYR A 263 -8.03 -1.43 20.65
C TYR A 263 -7.89 -0.17 21.48
N LEU A 264 -8.25 0.95 20.90
CA LEU A 264 -8.19 2.26 21.54
C LEU A 264 -9.60 2.87 21.54
N GLU A 265 -10.06 3.28 22.71
CA GLU A 265 -11.38 3.88 22.90
C GLU A 265 -11.26 5.26 23.52
N ALA A 266 -11.64 6.30 22.78
CA ALA A 266 -11.55 7.67 23.23
C ALA A 266 -12.77 8.04 24.08
N PRO A 267 -12.63 8.34 25.40
CA PRO A 267 -13.74 8.71 26.26
C PRO A 267 -14.46 9.97 25.79
N GLY A 268 -15.78 9.94 25.84
CA GLY A 268 -16.66 11.05 25.47
C GLY A 268 -16.75 11.35 23.98
N VAL A 269 -15.94 10.71 23.14
CA VAL A 269 -15.92 10.92 21.68
C VAL A 269 -17.04 10.11 21.03
N ALA A 270 -17.81 10.75 20.16
CA ALA A 270 -18.83 10.13 19.31
C ALA A 270 -18.22 9.71 17.96
N HIS A 271 -18.99 9.77 16.87
CA HIS A 271 -18.54 9.41 15.52
C HIS A 271 -17.69 10.51 14.84
N ASN A 272 -16.69 11.01 15.56
CA ASN A 272 -15.79 12.06 15.10
C ASN A 272 -14.34 11.68 15.33
N LEU A 273 -13.42 12.29 14.56
CA LEU A 273 -11.99 12.09 14.79
C LEU A 273 -11.60 12.58 16.20
N PRO A 274 -10.83 11.77 16.95
CA PRO A 274 -10.49 12.08 18.33
C PRO A 274 -9.36 13.12 18.41
N PRO A 275 -9.14 13.76 19.60
CA PRO A 275 -7.99 14.61 19.84
C PRO A 275 -6.65 13.95 19.51
N ALA A 276 -5.65 14.78 19.20
CA ALA A 276 -4.32 14.39 18.72
C ALA A 276 -3.62 13.32 19.58
N LYS A 277 -3.83 13.34 20.91
CA LYS A 277 -3.26 12.32 21.83
C LYS A 277 -3.62 10.87 21.46
N TRP A 278 -4.78 10.67 20.85
CA TRP A 278 -5.23 9.34 20.44
C TRP A 278 -4.59 8.89 19.13
N LEU A 279 -4.35 9.82 18.21
CA LEU A 279 -3.50 9.58 17.04
C LEU A 279 -2.10 9.18 17.50
N GLU A 280 -1.53 9.95 18.46
CA GLU A 280 -0.20 9.70 18.98
C GLU A 280 -0.04 8.30 19.60
N GLN A 281 -1.00 7.87 20.43
CA GLN A 281 -1.02 6.52 21.03
C GLN A 281 -1.09 5.43 19.96
N GLY A 282 -1.94 5.59 18.96
CA GLY A 282 -2.02 4.64 17.85
C GLY A 282 -0.74 4.56 17.03
N LEU A 283 -0.13 5.70 16.72
CA LEU A 283 1.14 5.77 16.00
C LEU A 283 2.30 5.21 16.83
N GLU A 284 2.29 5.40 18.14
CA GLU A 284 3.28 4.77 19.04
C GLU A 284 3.20 3.25 18.96
N PHE A 285 1.98 2.71 19.01
CA PHE A 285 1.78 1.28 18.80
C PHE A 285 2.26 0.83 17.42
N LEU A 286 1.91 1.52 16.34
CA LEU A 286 2.35 1.16 14.98
C LEU A 286 3.87 1.24 14.84
N ASP A 287 4.50 2.28 15.39
CA ASP A 287 5.94 2.48 15.36
C ASP A 287 6.75 1.44 16.17
N ALA A 288 6.14 0.76 17.14
CA ALA A 288 6.81 -0.28 17.93
C ALA A 288 7.25 -1.49 17.07
N GLY A 289 6.70 -1.65 15.86
CA GLY A 289 7.05 -2.69 14.90
C GLY A 289 8.19 -2.36 13.94
N LYS A 290 8.93 -1.27 14.12
CA LYS A 290 10.00 -0.82 13.20
C LYS A 290 11.06 -1.86 12.86
N GLY A 291 11.24 -2.90 13.70
CA GLY A 291 12.18 -3.99 13.47
C GLY A 291 11.68 -5.08 12.51
N THR A 292 10.37 -5.17 12.28
CA THR A 292 9.76 -6.20 11.46
C THR A 292 9.44 -5.67 10.07
N LYS A 293 10.08 -6.23 9.04
CA LYS A 293 9.81 -5.89 7.64
C LYS A 293 8.97 -6.98 7.02
N PRO A 294 7.81 -6.69 6.39
CA PRO A 294 7.10 -7.68 5.60
C PRO A 294 7.97 -8.22 4.48
N PRO A 295 7.86 -9.51 4.11
CA PRO A 295 8.50 -10.06 2.93
C PRO A 295 8.07 -9.26 1.69
N GLY A 296 9.02 -8.91 0.83
CA GLY A 296 8.75 -8.17 -0.41
C GLY A 296 8.73 -6.64 -0.31
N ALA A 297 8.69 -6.05 0.88
CA ALA A 297 8.84 -4.62 1.04
C ALA A 297 10.30 -4.22 0.74
N LYS A 298 10.54 -3.63 -0.44
CA LYS A 298 11.83 -3.02 -0.83
C LYS A 298 12.05 -1.69 -0.15
#